data_5c5c183259ad81c2dbc8536c4ee3bdee
#
_entry.id   5c5c183259ad81c2dbc8536c4ee3bdee
#
_cell.length_a   1.000
_cell.length_b   1.000
_cell.length_c   1.000
_cell.angle_alpha   90.00
_cell.angle_beta   90.00
_cell.angle_gamma   90.00
#
_symmetry.space_group_name_H-M   'P 1'
#
loop_
_entity.id
_entity.type
_entity.pdbx_description
1 polymer ?
#
loop_
_entity_poly.entity_id
_entity_poly.type
_entity_poly.pdbx_seq_one_letter_code
_entity_poly.pdbx_strand_id
1 'polypeptide(L)'
;MYDWTKWQDHVTSPANLFNVVDNGDGTWTITPAGTVMQQGTPQDQVRFNNIENGIVDAHVAIQLLLNYARQNMLEIEVGTIVLTNTQAFPFNNSQQTISLAKSKENSDYIVIPEIMSAVGNPGEIVISDKLVNGFKIAHTGSAKSVTVKYTVIGGVLK
;
A
#
# COMPACT_ATOMS: atom_id res chain seq x y z
N MET A 1 -8.78 -0.97 22.70
CA MET A 1 -7.84 -2.01 22.20
C MET A 1 -8.50 -3.36 22.39
N TYR A 2 -8.52 -4.19 21.37
CA TYR A 2 -9.11 -5.52 21.41
C TYR A 2 -8.46 -6.37 22.51
N ASP A 3 -9.29 -6.96 23.40
CA ASP A 3 -8.87 -7.90 24.42
C ASP A 3 -9.36 -9.30 24.02
N TRP A 4 -8.41 -10.18 23.69
CA TRP A 4 -8.74 -11.50 23.16
C TRP A 4 -9.26 -12.44 24.24
N THR A 5 -10.27 -13.24 23.93
CA THR A 5 -10.84 -14.23 24.82
C THR A 5 -10.05 -15.53 24.75
N LYS A 6 -9.52 -16.00 25.89
CA LYS A 6 -8.94 -17.35 25.98
C LYS A 6 -10.08 -18.34 26.14
N TRP A 7 -10.40 -19.07 25.09
CA TRP A 7 -11.43 -20.09 25.08
C TRP A 7 -10.96 -21.34 25.83
N GLN A 8 -11.84 -21.93 26.62
CA GLN A 8 -11.64 -23.19 27.32
C GLN A 8 -12.88 -24.07 27.14
N ASP A 9 -12.63 -25.35 26.97
CA ASP A 9 -13.71 -26.35 26.85
C ASP A 9 -14.36 -26.57 28.23
N HIS A 10 -15.66 -26.84 28.22
CA HIS A 10 -16.36 -27.30 29.42
C HIS A 10 -16.17 -28.83 29.52
N VAL A 11 -15.50 -29.28 30.59
CA VAL A 11 -15.18 -30.68 30.78
C VAL A 11 -15.85 -31.21 32.03
N THR A 12 -16.63 -32.29 31.86
CA THR A 12 -17.31 -32.99 32.95
C THR A 12 -16.86 -34.45 33.03
N SER A 13 -16.92 -35.02 34.25
CA SER A 13 -16.67 -36.46 34.46
C SER A 13 -17.78 -37.06 35.29
N PRO A 14 -18.45 -38.16 34.83
CA PRO A 14 -18.33 -38.73 33.45
C PRO A 14 -18.81 -37.73 32.38
N ALA A 15 -18.25 -37.82 31.20
CA ALA A 15 -18.68 -37.00 30.06
C ALA A 15 -20.11 -37.42 29.62
N ASN A 16 -20.91 -36.47 29.19
CA ASN A 16 -22.25 -36.72 28.63
C ASN A 16 -23.24 -37.46 29.59
N LEU A 17 -23.05 -37.31 30.90
CA LEU A 17 -23.99 -37.78 31.88
C LEU A 17 -25.07 -36.73 32.11
N PHE A 18 -26.36 -37.17 32.03
CA PHE A 18 -27.51 -36.29 32.24
C PHE A 18 -28.53 -36.96 33.17
N ASN A 19 -29.19 -36.19 34.03
CA ASN A 19 -30.38 -36.57 34.70
C ASN A 19 -31.59 -36.22 33.82
N VAL A 20 -32.53 -37.17 33.72
CA VAL A 20 -33.77 -37.01 32.94
C VAL A 20 -34.96 -37.18 33.86
N VAL A 21 -35.81 -36.17 33.90
CA VAL A 21 -37.04 -36.15 34.73
C VAL A 21 -38.24 -35.98 33.81
N ASP A 22 -39.21 -36.87 33.89
CA ASP A 22 -40.51 -36.74 33.24
C ASP A 22 -41.37 -35.72 33.98
N ASN A 23 -41.84 -34.69 33.32
CA ASN A 23 -42.65 -33.62 33.90
C ASN A 23 -44.15 -33.99 33.97
N GLY A 24 -44.57 -35.14 33.39
CA GLY A 24 -45.97 -35.62 33.42
C GLY A 24 -46.92 -34.90 32.43
N ASP A 25 -46.41 -33.97 31.65
CA ASP A 25 -47.13 -33.19 30.61
C ASP A 25 -46.71 -33.55 29.18
N GLY A 26 -45.91 -34.61 29.02
CA GLY A 26 -45.30 -35.02 27.75
C GLY A 26 -43.97 -34.34 27.46
N THR A 27 -43.46 -33.55 28.40
CA THR A 27 -42.13 -32.95 28.33
C THR A 27 -41.16 -33.61 29.31
N TRP A 28 -39.85 -33.47 29.04
CA TRP A 28 -38.79 -34.00 29.88
C TRP A 28 -37.81 -32.89 30.25
N THR A 29 -37.40 -32.81 31.50
CA THR A 29 -36.30 -31.94 31.94
C THR A 29 -34.99 -32.72 31.91
N ILE A 30 -34.04 -32.23 31.15
CA ILE A 30 -32.71 -32.84 31.00
C ILE A 30 -31.68 -31.88 31.62
N THR A 31 -30.93 -32.34 32.63
CA THR A 31 -29.92 -31.54 33.32
C THR A 31 -28.56 -32.27 33.30
N PRO A 32 -27.43 -31.58 33.03
CA PRO A 32 -26.12 -32.17 33.17
C PRO A 32 -25.90 -32.70 34.59
N ALA A 33 -25.34 -33.90 34.73
CA ALA A 33 -25.10 -34.58 36.01
C ALA A 33 -23.63 -34.93 36.29
N GLY A 34 -22.75 -34.75 35.34
CA GLY A 34 -21.31 -34.96 35.53
C GLY A 34 -20.68 -33.90 36.42
N THR A 35 -19.67 -34.30 37.19
CA THR A 35 -18.85 -33.34 37.97
C THR A 35 -18.05 -32.47 37.02
N VAL A 36 -18.15 -31.13 37.20
CA VAL A 36 -17.40 -30.16 36.38
C VAL A 36 -15.93 -30.24 36.79
N MET A 37 -15.06 -30.68 35.86
CA MET A 37 -13.62 -30.75 36.03
C MET A 37 -12.93 -29.48 35.54
N GLN A 38 -13.49 -28.85 34.50
CA GLN A 38 -13.06 -27.57 33.95
C GLN A 38 -14.30 -26.78 33.52
N GLN A 39 -14.43 -25.57 34.01
CA GLN A 39 -15.46 -24.66 33.55
C GLN A 39 -15.11 -24.10 32.20
N GLY A 40 -15.98 -24.30 31.22
CA GLY A 40 -15.82 -23.75 29.88
C GLY A 40 -16.03 -22.23 29.84
N THR A 41 -15.47 -21.61 28.83
CA THR A 41 -15.75 -20.20 28.54
C THR A 41 -17.14 -20.06 27.93
N PRO A 42 -18.05 -19.26 28.53
CA PRO A 42 -19.40 -19.07 27.97
C PRO A 42 -19.32 -18.47 26.56
N GLN A 43 -20.17 -18.99 25.68
CA GLN A 43 -20.41 -18.39 24.35
C GLN A 43 -21.58 -17.42 24.51
N ASP A 44 -21.32 -16.18 24.81
CA ASP A 44 -22.31 -15.15 25.06
C ASP A 44 -22.13 -13.93 24.12
N GLN A 45 -23.18 -13.09 24.13
CA GLN A 45 -23.22 -11.86 23.30
C GLN A 45 -22.01 -10.95 23.56
N VAL A 46 -21.54 -10.85 24.80
CA VAL A 46 -20.46 -9.95 25.19
C VAL A 46 -19.16 -10.37 24.50
N ARG A 47 -18.87 -11.67 24.49
CA ARG A 47 -17.65 -12.22 23.85
C ARG A 47 -17.72 -12.16 22.34
N PHE A 48 -18.89 -12.46 21.75
CA PHE A 48 -19.06 -12.32 20.31
C PHE A 48 -18.94 -10.86 19.87
N ASN A 49 -19.59 -9.92 20.57
CA ASN A 49 -19.44 -8.50 20.25
C ASN A 49 -18.01 -8.00 20.43
N ASN A 50 -17.25 -8.55 21.38
CA ASN A 50 -15.82 -8.21 21.53
C ASN A 50 -15.01 -8.66 20.31
N ILE A 51 -15.28 -9.83 19.74
CA ILE A 51 -14.64 -10.31 18.50
C ILE A 51 -15.02 -9.39 17.33
N GLU A 52 -16.29 -9.10 17.14
CA GLU A 52 -16.78 -8.21 16.08
C GLU A 52 -16.15 -6.82 16.19
N ASN A 53 -16.10 -6.24 17.37
CA ASN A 53 -15.45 -4.96 17.60
C ASN A 53 -13.94 -5.02 17.28
N GLY A 54 -13.26 -6.11 17.63
CA GLY A 54 -11.85 -6.32 17.28
C GLY A 54 -11.61 -6.37 15.78
N ILE A 55 -12.52 -6.98 15.02
CA ILE A 55 -12.48 -7.01 13.55
C ILE A 55 -12.67 -5.60 12.98
N VAL A 56 -13.65 -4.84 13.50
CA VAL A 56 -13.87 -3.44 13.08
C VAL A 56 -12.66 -2.57 13.38
N ASP A 57 -12.07 -2.66 14.56
CA ASP A 57 -10.88 -1.92 14.95
C ASP A 57 -9.69 -2.23 14.03
N ALA A 58 -9.47 -3.52 13.72
CA ALA A 58 -8.44 -3.96 12.79
C ALA A 58 -8.68 -3.40 11.38
N HIS A 59 -9.93 -3.39 10.91
CA HIS A 59 -10.29 -2.85 9.61
C HIS A 59 -10.01 -1.34 9.52
N VAL A 60 -10.40 -0.57 10.54
CA VAL A 60 -10.11 0.87 10.63
C VAL A 60 -8.60 1.12 10.65
N ALA A 61 -7.84 0.35 11.43
CA ALA A 61 -6.39 0.48 11.49
C ALA A 61 -5.71 0.22 10.14
N ILE A 62 -6.18 -0.80 9.39
CA ILE A 62 -5.68 -1.11 8.04
C ILE A 62 -6.01 0.04 7.08
N GLN A 63 -7.21 0.61 7.12
CA GLN A 63 -7.61 1.75 6.30
C GLN A 63 -6.71 2.98 6.56
N LEU A 64 -6.45 3.29 7.82
CA LEU A 64 -5.56 4.39 8.21
C LEU A 64 -4.12 4.15 7.73
N LEU A 65 -3.61 2.91 7.86
CA LEU A 65 -2.28 2.55 7.39
C LEU A 65 -2.16 2.66 5.87
N LEU A 66 -3.17 2.23 5.12
CA LEU A 66 -3.21 2.36 3.67
C LEU A 66 -3.22 3.83 3.23
N ASN A 67 -3.99 4.67 3.91
CA ASN A 67 -4.01 6.10 3.64
C ASN A 67 -2.65 6.75 3.93
N TYR A 68 -2.06 6.42 5.08
CA TYR A 68 -0.72 6.88 5.44
C TYR A 68 0.34 6.44 4.42
N ALA A 69 0.30 5.17 4.00
CA ALA A 69 1.20 4.65 2.98
C ALA A 69 1.05 5.40 1.65
N ARG A 70 -0.19 5.62 1.18
CA ARG A 70 -0.45 6.38 -0.06
C ARG A 70 0.07 7.81 0.01
N GLN A 71 -0.12 8.50 1.14
CA GLN A 71 0.35 9.88 1.33
C GLN A 71 1.88 9.99 1.38
N ASN A 72 2.58 8.93 1.80
CA ASN A 72 4.03 8.92 1.95
C ASN A 72 4.76 8.12 0.86
N MET A 73 4.05 7.53 -0.10
CA MET A 73 4.68 6.86 -1.25
C MET A 73 5.31 7.91 -2.17
N LEU A 74 6.66 7.92 -2.17
CA LEU A 74 7.43 8.60 -3.21
C LEU A 74 7.41 7.69 -4.44
N GLU A 75 6.59 8.02 -5.45
CA GLU A 75 6.70 7.36 -6.75
C GLU A 75 7.98 7.82 -7.42
N ILE A 76 8.94 6.89 -7.54
CA ILE A 76 10.23 7.13 -8.20
C ILE A 76 10.24 6.35 -9.52
N GLU A 77 10.53 7.06 -10.61
CA GLU A 77 10.77 6.47 -11.92
C GLU A 77 12.18 6.87 -12.39
N VAL A 78 12.94 5.92 -12.89
CA VAL A 78 14.30 6.16 -13.39
C VAL A 78 14.37 5.69 -14.83
N GLY A 79 14.95 6.53 -15.69
CA GLY A 79 15.20 6.20 -17.08
C GLY A 79 16.51 6.78 -17.61
N THR A 80 16.86 6.39 -18.81
CA THR A 80 18.04 6.91 -19.52
C THR A 80 17.65 7.27 -20.95
N ILE A 81 18.14 8.41 -21.43
CA ILE A 81 17.91 8.90 -22.78
C ILE A 81 19.20 9.41 -23.42
N VAL A 82 19.34 9.24 -24.71
CA VAL A 82 20.42 9.84 -25.51
C VAL A 82 19.84 11.03 -26.26
N LEU A 83 20.29 12.23 -25.91
CA LEU A 83 19.93 13.47 -26.58
C LEU A 83 20.93 13.72 -27.70
N THR A 84 20.47 13.80 -28.94
CA THR A 84 21.31 14.04 -30.12
C THR A 84 21.06 15.43 -30.71
N ASN A 85 22.13 16.15 -31.01
CA ASN A 85 22.07 17.42 -31.72
C ASN A 85 22.81 17.32 -33.04
N THR A 86 22.15 17.61 -34.14
CA THR A 86 22.68 17.58 -35.50
C THR A 86 23.03 18.99 -36.05
N GLN A 87 22.65 20.03 -35.27
CA GLN A 87 22.83 21.42 -35.72
C GLN A 87 24.15 22.00 -35.25
N ALA A 88 24.65 22.98 -36.01
CA ALA A 88 25.84 23.75 -35.61
C ALA A 88 25.45 24.83 -34.60
N PHE A 89 26.33 25.08 -33.63
CA PHE A 89 26.14 26.16 -32.65
C PHE A 89 25.95 27.52 -33.38
N PRO A 90 25.01 28.36 -32.94
CA PRO A 90 24.25 28.32 -31.68
C PRO A 90 22.96 27.52 -31.72
N PHE A 91 22.60 26.86 -32.79
CA PHE A 91 21.38 26.12 -32.94
C PHE A 91 21.47 24.74 -32.25
N ASN A 92 20.36 24.27 -31.71
CA ASN A 92 20.29 22.97 -31.04
C ASN A 92 18.90 22.34 -31.25
N ASN A 93 18.87 21.07 -31.64
CA ASN A 93 17.65 20.29 -31.86
C ASN A 93 17.62 19.01 -31.00
N SER A 94 18.30 19.02 -29.87
CA SER A 94 18.41 17.84 -28.98
C SER A 94 17.16 17.50 -28.20
N GLN A 95 16.13 18.34 -28.28
CA GLN A 95 14.91 18.13 -27.49
C GLN A 95 14.24 16.79 -27.80
N GLN A 96 13.98 16.02 -26.75
CA GLN A 96 13.26 14.75 -26.79
C GLN A 96 12.06 14.78 -25.84
N THR A 97 11.02 14.03 -26.17
CA THR A 97 9.87 13.82 -25.29
C THR A 97 10.04 12.51 -24.55
N ILE A 98 9.92 12.55 -23.24
CA ILE A 98 9.90 11.37 -22.35
C ILE A 98 8.46 11.08 -21.99
N SER A 99 8.01 9.87 -22.29
CA SER A 99 6.76 9.33 -21.77
C SER A 99 7.01 8.58 -20.49
N LEU A 100 6.30 8.91 -19.43
CA LEU A 100 6.37 8.19 -18.15
C LEU A 100 5.72 6.82 -18.29
N ALA A 101 6.29 5.81 -17.61
CA ALA A 101 5.76 4.46 -17.59
C ALA A 101 4.36 4.40 -16.95
N LYS A 102 4.14 5.27 -15.97
CA LYS A 102 2.85 5.46 -15.30
C LYS A 102 2.52 6.94 -15.26
N SER A 103 1.31 7.31 -15.70
CA SER A 103 0.83 8.69 -15.59
C SER A 103 0.75 9.10 -14.13
N LYS A 104 1.22 10.31 -13.84
CA LYS A 104 1.13 10.93 -12.52
C LYS A 104 -0.26 11.53 -12.29
N GLU A 105 -0.61 11.78 -11.04
CA GLU A 105 -1.88 12.41 -10.68
C GLU A 105 -1.87 13.93 -10.93
N ASN A 106 -0.68 14.53 -10.87
CA ASN A 106 -0.45 15.94 -11.20
C ASN A 106 0.93 16.14 -11.86
N SER A 107 1.22 17.35 -12.34
CA SER A 107 2.49 17.71 -12.99
C SER A 107 3.55 18.27 -12.02
N ASP A 108 3.32 18.20 -10.70
CA ASP A 108 4.23 18.80 -9.69
C ASP A 108 5.40 17.90 -9.30
N TYR A 109 5.63 16.81 -10.06
CA TYR A 109 6.81 15.97 -9.87
C TYR A 109 8.11 16.71 -10.18
N ILE A 110 9.20 16.26 -9.56
CA ILE A 110 10.55 16.76 -9.80
C ILE A 110 11.26 15.80 -10.76
N VAL A 111 11.99 16.34 -11.72
CA VAL A 111 12.89 15.59 -12.60
C VAL A 111 14.32 15.97 -12.27
N ILE A 112 15.13 15.00 -11.86
CA ILE A 112 16.55 15.18 -11.56
C ILE A 112 17.36 14.55 -12.69
N PRO A 113 17.98 15.34 -13.58
CA PRO A 113 18.85 14.82 -14.63
C PRO A 113 20.27 14.63 -14.12
N GLU A 114 20.93 13.58 -14.59
CA GLU A 114 22.35 13.26 -14.37
C GLU A 114 23.00 12.98 -15.72
N ILE A 115 24.05 13.72 -16.07
CA ILE A 115 24.82 13.51 -17.31
C ILE A 115 25.74 12.30 -17.09
N MET A 116 25.49 11.22 -17.82
CA MET A 116 26.31 10.00 -17.77
C MET A 116 27.53 10.10 -18.72
N SER A 117 27.33 10.66 -19.90
CA SER A 117 28.40 10.90 -20.89
C SER A 117 27.98 11.96 -21.90
N ALA A 118 28.97 12.64 -22.50
CA ALA A 118 28.74 13.63 -23.55
C ALA A 118 29.85 13.60 -24.59
N VAL A 119 29.50 13.83 -25.87
CA VAL A 119 30.43 14.02 -26.97
C VAL A 119 30.44 15.51 -27.35
N GLY A 120 31.29 16.28 -26.70
CA GLY A 120 31.35 17.74 -26.77
C GLY A 120 30.84 18.40 -25.49
N ASN A 121 30.58 19.71 -25.53
CA ASN A 121 30.05 20.46 -24.39
C ASN A 121 28.55 20.30 -24.28
N PRO A 122 28.04 19.67 -23.22
CA PRO A 122 26.58 19.43 -23.02
C PRO A 122 25.84 20.71 -22.67
N GLY A 123 26.46 21.72 -22.06
CA GLY A 123 25.76 22.84 -21.45
C GLY A 123 24.89 22.40 -20.27
N GLU A 124 23.70 22.99 -20.13
CA GLU A 124 22.72 22.65 -19.11
C GLU A 124 21.68 21.67 -19.66
N ILE A 125 21.17 20.80 -18.80
CA ILE A 125 20.00 19.99 -19.12
C ILE A 125 18.74 20.76 -18.72
N VAL A 126 17.87 20.97 -19.69
CA VAL A 126 16.61 21.71 -19.51
C VAL A 126 15.43 20.74 -19.54
N ILE A 127 14.61 20.84 -18.53
CA ILE A 127 13.32 20.13 -18.45
C ILE A 127 12.21 21.13 -18.73
N SER A 128 11.32 20.79 -19.66
CA SER A 128 10.18 21.64 -20.04
C SER A 128 8.91 20.83 -20.29
N ASP A 129 7.78 21.52 -20.46
CA ASP A 129 6.50 20.94 -20.86
C ASP A 129 6.10 19.71 -20.02
N LYS A 130 6.21 19.83 -18.67
CA LYS A 130 5.79 18.76 -17.77
C LYS A 130 4.27 18.59 -17.82
N LEU A 131 3.85 17.37 -18.16
CA LEU A 131 2.47 16.90 -18.17
C LEU A 131 2.37 15.66 -17.27
N VAL A 132 1.16 15.26 -16.91
CA VAL A 132 0.93 14.06 -16.07
C VAL A 132 1.51 12.77 -16.65
N ASN A 133 1.67 12.69 -17.96
CA ASN A 133 2.14 11.50 -18.69
C ASN A 133 3.56 11.64 -19.23
N GLY A 134 4.26 12.76 -19.00
CA GLY A 134 5.62 12.95 -19.53
C GLY A 134 6.13 14.38 -19.45
N PHE A 135 7.30 14.60 -20.01
CA PHE A 135 8.00 15.89 -20.08
C PHE A 135 8.93 15.95 -21.28
N LYS A 136 9.42 17.13 -21.60
CA LYS A 136 10.49 17.30 -22.57
C LYS A 136 11.81 17.55 -21.88
N ILE A 137 12.89 17.01 -22.48
CA ILE A 137 14.26 17.16 -22.02
C ILE A 137 15.15 17.56 -23.19
N ALA A 138 16.08 18.48 -22.95
CA ALA A 138 17.04 18.96 -23.93
C ALA A 138 18.37 19.31 -23.26
N HIS A 139 19.44 19.44 -24.01
CA HIS A 139 20.67 20.11 -23.57
C HIS A 139 20.88 21.41 -24.33
N THR A 140 21.58 22.38 -23.72
CA THR A 140 21.80 23.70 -24.32
C THR A 140 23.14 23.85 -25.03
N GLY A 141 24.07 22.93 -24.83
CA GLY A 141 25.42 23.01 -25.36
C GLY A 141 25.55 22.57 -26.81
N SER A 142 26.80 22.56 -27.28
CA SER A 142 27.19 22.17 -28.65
C SER A 142 27.50 20.69 -28.80
N ALA A 143 27.27 19.88 -27.74
CA ALA A 143 27.52 18.44 -27.81
C ALA A 143 26.68 17.78 -28.91
N LYS A 144 27.29 16.83 -29.63
CA LYS A 144 26.59 16.04 -30.65
C LYS A 144 25.67 14.99 -30.01
N SER A 145 26.07 14.50 -28.86
CA SER A 145 25.31 13.47 -28.13
C SER A 145 25.56 13.62 -26.64
N VAL A 146 24.51 13.53 -25.85
CA VAL A 146 24.52 13.53 -24.36
C VAL A 146 23.65 12.40 -23.86
N THR A 147 24.24 11.48 -23.10
CA THR A 147 23.50 10.46 -22.41
C THR A 147 23.11 10.97 -21.03
N VAL A 148 21.81 11.05 -20.79
CA VAL A 148 21.25 11.57 -19.54
C VAL A 148 20.45 10.46 -18.86
N LYS A 149 20.78 10.18 -17.60
CA LYS A 149 19.92 9.45 -16.69
C LYS A 149 18.99 10.46 -16.01
N TYR A 150 17.72 10.15 -15.92
CA TYR A 150 16.76 11.00 -15.23
C TYR A 150 16.06 10.24 -14.13
N THR A 151 15.77 10.92 -13.04
CA THR A 151 14.98 10.41 -11.93
C THR A 151 13.78 11.31 -11.73
N VAL A 152 12.57 10.73 -11.80
CA VAL A 152 11.29 11.45 -11.58
C VAL A 152 10.78 11.08 -10.22
N ILE A 153 10.44 12.07 -9.40
CA ILE A 153 10.00 11.90 -8.00
C ILE A 153 8.72 12.70 -7.76
N GLY A 154 7.71 12.08 -7.20
CA GLY A 154 6.45 12.73 -6.83
C GLY A 154 5.38 12.66 -7.91
N GLY A 155 4.47 13.65 -7.91
CA GLY A 155 3.30 13.68 -8.81
C GLY A 155 2.13 12.83 -8.29
N VAL A 156 2.13 12.48 -7.00
CA VAL A 156 0.99 11.89 -6.29
C VAL A 156 0.22 12.96 -5.55
N LEU A 157 -1.09 12.81 -5.42
CA LEU A 157 -1.92 13.70 -4.61
C LEU A 157 -1.49 13.59 -3.14
N LYS A 158 -1.32 14.74 -2.51
CA LYS A 158 -1.14 14.84 -1.07
C LYS A 158 -2.49 14.96 -0.36
#